data_dda4c73cd5e6e0b164996b0f19763735
#
_entry.id   dda4c73cd5e6e0b164996b0f19763735
#
_cell.length_a   1.000
_cell.length_b   1.000
_cell.length_c   1.000
_cell.angle_alpha   90.00
_cell.angle_beta   90.00
_cell.angle_gamma   90.00
#
_symmetry.space_group_name_H-M   'P 1'
#
loop_
_entity.id
_entity.type
_entity.pdbx_description
1 polymer ?
#
loop_
_entity_poly.entity_id
_entity_poly.type
_entity_poly.pdbx_seq_one_letter_code
_entity_poly.pdbx_strand_id
1 'polypeptide(L)'
;MLTIRFERLAITSDTLFLDAGAGFGRHAYEAARRGATVVALDYGHDEVTGTRNTFAAMALAGEIDAARFGGAIRGDATRLPFADASFDCVVTSEMLEHIHDDAAALSELVRVLKPGGTFAATVPSWLPEKICWMLSDEYHAPFVQGGHVRIYTARELSDKVASHGLRINGTHRAHGLHSPYWWLRCAVGPARDDHPLVDAYKKLLEWDIVKAPAITRALDTALSPVLGKSFVVYAEKPAAAPEAAVALASATSPVTAARLPATSPVAAARLPTRDQLRATAEWIASLQRPSGMIPWFVGGHCDPWNHVETAMALDVTGMHDAARRAYEWLMNTQRRDGSWHNYYASDGSVEDPKLDSNVCAYVGAGVWHHWQCADDLAAVERFWPMVERATEFVLNMRRKDGTVLWAKETHAEPWSYALLTGCSSIRHSLHCAANVAALLGEPRPLWRAAADAIDAVIKHSPESFEPKTRWAMDWYYPVLAGALVDDAAKLRLNDGWDAFFMPERGIRCVSDEPWVTASETAECAIAHSAIGDQQTASELLALTSLHRNDDGSYLTGLVYPDRIAFPAMEVSAYTGAAVILAADAQLDLSPAHRLFTHH
;
A
#
# COMPACT_ATOMS: atom_id res chain seq x y z
N MET A 1 -24.98 -17.65 0.07
CA MET A 1 -25.76 -17.39 -1.17
C MET A 1 -24.80 -17.16 -2.34
N LEU A 2 -25.08 -17.76 -3.50
CA LEU A 2 -24.22 -17.64 -4.69
C LEU A 2 -24.61 -16.39 -5.51
N THR A 3 -23.62 -15.63 -5.92
CA THR A 3 -23.81 -14.45 -6.79
C THR A 3 -23.71 -14.86 -8.26
N ILE A 4 -22.84 -15.81 -8.56
CA ILE A 4 -22.56 -16.31 -9.91
C ILE A 4 -23.52 -17.46 -10.25
N ARG A 5 -24.01 -17.48 -11.49
CA ARG A 5 -24.79 -18.58 -12.05
C ARG A 5 -23.86 -19.62 -12.63
N PHE A 6 -23.66 -20.71 -11.89
CA PHE A 6 -22.71 -21.77 -12.25
C PHE A 6 -23.06 -22.51 -13.56
N GLU A 7 -24.32 -22.47 -13.98
CA GLU A 7 -24.76 -23.01 -15.28
C GLU A 7 -24.10 -22.32 -16.48
N ARG A 8 -23.52 -21.14 -16.25
CA ARG A 8 -22.78 -20.38 -17.28
C ARG A 8 -21.29 -20.67 -17.32
N LEU A 9 -20.77 -21.45 -16.37
CA LEU A 9 -19.32 -21.68 -16.22
C LEU A 9 -18.85 -23.01 -16.84
N ALA A 10 -19.76 -23.82 -17.40
CA ALA A 10 -19.47 -25.11 -18.06
C ALA A 10 -18.57 -26.04 -17.20
N ILE A 11 -18.82 -26.12 -15.90
CA ILE A 11 -18.01 -26.90 -14.95
C ILE A 11 -18.25 -28.40 -15.18
N THR A 12 -17.15 -29.14 -15.27
CA THR A 12 -17.08 -30.62 -15.40
C THR A 12 -16.12 -31.18 -14.35
N SER A 13 -16.03 -32.52 -14.29
CA SER A 13 -15.05 -33.22 -13.43
C SER A 13 -13.59 -32.93 -13.77
N ASP A 14 -13.31 -32.47 -14.98
CA ASP A 14 -11.96 -32.17 -15.45
C ASP A 14 -11.59 -30.68 -15.32
N THR A 15 -12.55 -29.86 -14.84
CA THR A 15 -12.34 -28.43 -14.66
C THR A 15 -11.39 -28.15 -13.50
N LEU A 16 -10.30 -27.44 -13.76
CA LEU A 16 -9.49 -26.80 -12.73
C LEU A 16 -10.00 -25.37 -12.52
N PHE A 17 -10.55 -25.11 -11.35
CA PHE A 17 -11.27 -23.89 -11.00
C PHE A 17 -10.44 -23.05 -10.03
N LEU A 18 -10.28 -21.76 -10.32
CA LEU A 18 -9.72 -20.77 -9.39
C LEU A 18 -10.81 -19.86 -8.87
N ASP A 19 -10.95 -19.75 -7.54
CA ASP A 19 -11.71 -18.71 -6.83
C ASP A 19 -10.72 -17.71 -6.27
N ALA A 20 -10.57 -16.55 -6.93
CA ALA A 20 -9.64 -15.49 -6.54
C ALA A 20 -10.37 -14.40 -5.76
N GLY A 21 -9.93 -14.14 -4.52
CA GLY A 21 -10.71 -13.41 -3.52
C GLY A 21 -11.83 -14.28 -2.99
N ALA A 22 -11.51 -15.51 -2.60
CA ALA A 22 -12.49 -16.54 -2.24
C ALA A 22 -13.28 -16.20 -0.96
N GLY A 23 -12.74 -15.32 -0.10
CA GLY A 23 -13.26 -15.12 1.24
C GLY A 23 -13.37 -16.46 1.98
N PHE A 24 -14.51 -16.71 2.58
CA PHE A 24 -14.80 -18.01 3.20
C PHE A 24 -15.26 -19.09 2.20
N GLY A 25 -14.95 -18.98 0.90
CA GLY A 25 -15.01 -20.06 -0.08
C GLY A 25 -16.37 -20.40 -0.68
N ARG A 26 -17.39 -19.52 -0.61
CA ARG A 26 -18.76 -19.83 -1.04
C ARG A 26 -18.88 -20.31 -2.49
N HIS A 27 -18.12 -19.74 -3.44
CA HIS A 27 -18.11 -20.16 -4.84
C HIS A 27 -17.21 -21.38 -5.04
N ALA A 28 -16.08 -21.44 -4.32
CA ALA A 28 -15.18 -22.58 -4.28
C ALA A 28 -15.91 -23.88 -3.88
N TYR A 29 -16.74 -23.84 -2.82
CA TYR A 29 -17.51 -25.00 -2.37
C TYR A 29 -18.52 -25.48 -3.41
N GLU A 30 -19.21 -24.57 -4.07
CA GLU A 30 -20.17 -24.92 -5.10
C GLU A 30 -19.48 -25.52 -6.33
N ALA A 31 -18.33 -24.99 -6.73
CA ALA A 31 -17.53 -25.57 -7.80
C ALA A 31 -17.10 -27.01 -7.49
N ALA A 32 -16.67 -27.28 -6.26
CA ALA A 32 -16.29 -28.61 -5.80
C ALA A 32 -17.50 -29.60 -5.78
N ARG A 33 -18.68 -29.14 -5.32
CA ARG A 33 -19.93 -29.97 -5.36
C ARG A 33 -20.32 -30.33 -6.79
N ARG A 34 -19.97 -29.49 -7.77
CA ARG A 34 -20.20 -29.76 -9.20
C ARG A 34 -19.09 -30.61 -9.84
N GLY A 35 -18.11 -31.01 -9.07
CA GLY A 35 -17.05 -31.93 -9.48
C GLY A 35 -15.73 -31.27 -9.94
N ALA A 36 -15.61 -29.94 -9.94
CA ALA A 36 -14.36 -29.27 -10.28
C ALA A 36 -13.26 -29.59 -9.25
N THR A 37 -12.02 -29.56 -9.70
CA THR A 37 -10.86 -29.46 -8.80
C THR A 37 -10.62 -27.98 -8.50
N VAL A 38 -10.67 -27.58 -7.22
CA VAL A 38 -10.75 -26.19 -6.82
C VAL A 38 -9.48 -25.72 -6.12
N VAL A 39 -8.99 -24.57 -6.55
CA VAL A 39 -8.00 -23.77 -5.81
C VAL A 39 -8.70 -22.50 -5.37
N ALA A 40 -8.66 -22.22 -4.06
CA ALA A 40 -9.16 -20.98 -3.47
C ALA A 40 -7.97 -20.09 -3.10
N LEU A 41 -7.99 -18.81 -3.50
CA LEU A 41 -6.96 -17.85 -3.14
C LEU A 41 -7.60 -16.65 -2.46
N ASP A 42 -7.05 -16.25 -1.32
CA ASP A 42 -7.46 -15.02 -0.63
C ASP A 42 -6.26 -14.33 0.01
N TYR A 43 -6.37 -13.02 0.24
CA TYR A 43 -5.35 -12.25 0.93
C TYR A 43 -5.40 -12.47 2.45
N GLY A 44 -6.60 -12.70 3.00
CA GLY A 44 -6.85 -12.87 4.43
C GLY A 44 -6.45 -14.25 4.94
N HIS A 45 -5.74 -14.28 6.07
CA HIS A 45 -5.31 -15.53 6.71
C HIS A 45 -6.49 -16.35 7.26
N ASP A 46 -7.44 -15.66 7.87
CA ASP A 46 -8.61 -16.30 8.51
C ASP A 46 -9.55 -16.88 7.45
N GLU A 47 -9.72 -16.19 6.31
CA GLU A 47 -10.50 -16.64 5.17
C GLU A 47 -9.90 -17.92 4.56
N VAL A 48 -8.60 -17.94 4.33
CA VAL A 48 -7.89 -19.12 3.81
C VAL A 48 -7.98 -20.29 4.77
N THR A 49 -7.79 -20.04 6.07
CA THR A 49 -7.88 -21.08 7.11
C THR A 49 -9.32 -21.59 7.25
N GLY A 50 -10.31 -20.70 7.27
CA GLY A 50 -11.74 -21.05 7.31
C GLY A 50 -12.16 -21.88 6.09
N THR A 51 -11.71 -21.47 4.91
CA THR A 51 -11.97 -22.21 3.65
C THR A 51 -11.36 -23.60 3.69
N ARG A 52 -10.12 -23.75 4.11
CA ARG A 52 -9.46 -25.05 4.27
C ARG A 52 -10.20 -25.97 5.23
N ASN A 53 -10.60 -25.47 6.41
CA ASN A 53 -11.31 -26.22 7.42
C ASN A 53 -12.70 -26.67 6.92
N THR A 54 -13.40 -25.81 6.20
CA THR A 54 -14.70 -26.13 5.62
C THR A 54 -14.59 -27.20 4.52
N PHE A 55 -13.59 -27.12 3.63
CA PHE A 55 -13.34 -28.18 2.66
C PHE A 55 -13.04 -29.53 3.33
N ALA A 56 -12.25 -29.55 4.40
CA ALA A 56 -11.97 -30.75 5.18
C ALA A 56 -13.27 -31.33 5.80
N ALA A 57 -14.12 -30.47 6.36
CA ALA A 57 -15.40 -30.88 6.91
C ALA A 57 -16.36 -31.46 5.84
N MET A 58 -16.42 -30.82 4.66
CA MET A 58 -17.22 -31.29 3.52
C MET A 58 -16.77 -32.66 3.01
N ALA A 59 -15.45 -32.88 2.94
CA ALA A 59 -14.87 -34.16 2.55
C ALA A 59 -15.18 -35.25 3.58
N LEU A 60 -15.07 -34.96 4.88
CA LEU A 60 -15.46 -35.87 5.97
C LEU A 60 -16.94 -36.19 5.97
N ALA A 61 -17.78 -35.22 5.61
CA ALA A 61 -19.22 -35.42 5.48
C ALA A 61 -19.63 -36.16 4.18
N GLY A 62 -18.70 -36.44 3.29
CA GLY A 62 -18.96 -37.06 2.00
C GLY A 62 -19.69 -36.16 0.99
N GLU A 63 -19.69 -34.85 1.20
CA GLU A 63 -20.30 -33.87 0.27
C GLU A 63 -19.47 -33.67 -0.99
N ILE A 64 -18.15 -33.86 -0.85
CA ILE A 64 -17.17 -33.77 -1.96
C ILE A 64 -16.12 -34.87 -1.84
N ASP A 65 -15.49 -35.21 -2.94
CA ASP A 65 -14.26 -36.01 -2.93
C ASP A 65 -13.09 -35.11 -2.44
N ALA A 66 -12.32 -35.59 -1.46
CA ALA A 66 -11.15 -34.87 -0.94
C ALA A 66 -10.14 -34.52 -2.05
N ALA A 67 -10.04 -35.31 -3.11
CA ALA A 67 -9.20 -35.02 -4.27
C ALA A 67 -9.65 -33.79 -5.09
N ARG A 68 -10.86 -33.29 -4.87
CA ARG A 68 -11.39 -32.07 -5.52
C ARG A 68 -10.94 -30.77 -4.86
N PHE A 69 -10.24 -30.85 -3.76
CA PHE A 69 -9.64 -29.68 -3.12
C PHE A 69 -8.15 -29.59 -3.49
N GLY A 70 -7.82 -28.73 -4.45
CA GLY A 70 -6.45 -28.47 -4.88
C GLY A 70 -5.66 -27.59 -3.91
N GLY A 71 -6.35 -26.86 -3.02
CA GLY A 71 -5.73 -26.07 -1.96
C GLY A 71 -6.44 -24.76 -1.66
N ALA A 72 -6.21 -24.23 -0.45
CA ALA A 72 -6.49 -22.84 -0.11
C ALA A 72 -5.14 -22.12 0.13
N ILE A 73 -4.90 -21.06 -0.62
CA ILE A 73 -3.61 -20.37 -0.71
C ILE A 73 -3.80 -18.92 -0.30
N ARG A 74 -2.95 -18.42 0.59
CA ARG A 74 -2.87 -17.01 0.86
C ARG A 74 -2.05 -16.34 -0.24
N GLY A 75 -2.61 -15.34 -0.92
CA GLY A 75 -1.94 -14.69 -2.03
C GLY A 75 -2.58 -13.37 -2.43
N ASP A 76 -1.85 -12.60 -3.22
CA ASP A 76 -2.28 -11.35 -3.81
C ASP A 76 -2.79 -11.59 -5.23
N ALA A 77 -4.01 -11.12 -5.53
CA ALA A 77 -4.62 -11.28 -6.85
C ALA A 77 -3.92 -10.46 -7.94
N THR A 78 -3.16 -9.43 -7.57
CA THR A 78 -2.32 -8.65 -8.50
C THR A 78 -1.08 -9.42 -8.93
N ARG A 79 -0.78 -10.55 -8.26
CA ARG A 79 0.37 -11.40 -8.55
C ARG A 79 0.09 -12.86 -8.17
N LEU A 80 -0.61 -13.56 -9.05
CA LEU A 80 -1.03 -14.93 -8.80
C LEU A 80 0.15 -15.92 -8.88
N PRO A 81 0.33 -16.83 -7.88
CA PRO A 81 1.44 -17.77 -7.83
C PRO A 81 1.22 -18.99 -8.74
N PHE A 82 0.64 -18.80 -9.92
CA PHE A 82 0.31 -19.85 -10.87
C PHE A 82 0.93 -19.59 -12.23
N ALA A 83 1.24 -20.64 -12.96
CA ALA A 83 1.71 -20.54 -14.34
C ALA A 83 0.62 -20.01 -15.28
N ASP A 84 1.01 -19.49 -16.44
CA ASP A 84 0.10 -19.07 -17.50
C ASP A 84 -0.80 -20.22 -17.94
N ALA A 85 -2.03 -19.91 -18.29
CA ALA A 85 -3.00 -20.88 -18.81
C ALA A 85 -3.16 -22.14 -17.92
N SER A 86 -3.20 -21.97 -16.61
CA SER A 86 -3.34 -23.07 -15.64
C SER A 86 -4.79 -23.50 -15.43
N PHE A 87 -5.75 -22.59 -15.45
CA PHE A 87 -7.12 -22.81 -15.03
C PHE A 87 -8.11 -22.84 -16.21
N ASP A 88 -9.08 -23.74 -16.15
CA ASP A 88 -10.17 -23.80 -17.12
C ASP A 88 -11.28 -22.79 -16.81
N CYS A 89 -11.42 -22.46 -15.54
CA CYS A 89 -12.38 -21.48 -15.06
C CYS A 89 -11.77 -20.61 -13.96
N VAL A 90 -11.91 -19.29 -14.08
CA VAL A 90 -11.45 -18.31 -13.09
C VAL A 90 -12.63 -17.45 -12.66
N VAL A 91 -12.85 -17.38 -11.36
CA VAL A 91 -13.88 -16.56 -10.74
C VAL A 91 -13.26 -15.57 -9.78
N THR A 92 -13.78 -14.36 -9.76
CA THR A 92 -13.47 -13.35 -8.73
C THR A 92 -14.78 -12.70 -8.28
N SER A 93 -15.01 -12.63 -6.98
CA SER A 93 -16.30 -12.19 -6.46
C SER A 93 -16.16 -11.18 -5.34
N GLU A 94 -16.63 -9.96 -5.56
CA GLU A 94 -16.60 -8.84 -4.60
C GLU A 94 -15.14 -8.62 -4.09
N MET A 95 -14.19 -8.55 -5.02
CA MET A 95 -12.77 -8.38 -4.74
C MET A 95 -12.18 -7.15 -5.44
N LEU A 96 -12.52 -6.92 -6.71
CA LEU A 96 -11.88 -5.87 -7.54
C LEU A 96 -12.11 -4.47 -6.99
N GLU A 97 -13.21 -4.23 -6.30
CA GLU A 97 -13.52 -2.96 -5.64
C GLU A 97 -12.63 -2.65 -4.45
N HIS A 98 -11.91 -3.64 -3.90
CA HIS A 98 -10.98 -3.49 -2.79
C HIS A 98 -9.53 -3.28 -3.24
N ILE A 99 -9.21 -3.58 -4.50
CA ILE A 99 -7.84 -3.58 -5.03
C ILE A 99 -7.56 -2.25 -5.74
N HIS A 100 -6.54 -1.51 -5.31
CA HIS A 100 -6.15 -0.25 -5.94
C HIS A 100 -5.71 -0.44 -7.40
N ASP A 101 -4.88 -1.46 -7.68
CA ASP A 101 -4.47 -1.84 -9.03
C ASP A 101 -5.31 -3.02 -9.55
N ASP A 102 -6.57 -2.73 -9.87
CA ASP A 102 -7.49 -3.71 -10.44
C ASP A 102 -7.10 -4.14 -11.86
N ALA A 103 -6.31 -3.34 -12.57
CA ALA A 103 -5.80 -3.69 -13.90
C ALA A 103 -4.73 -4.78 -13.81
N ALA A 104 -3.81 -4.69 -12.84
CA ALA A 104 -2.85 -5.76 -12.56
C ALA A 104 -3.57 -7.06 -12.14
N ALA A 105 -4.58 -6.97 -11.25
CA ALA A 105 -5.36 -8.13 -10.85
C ALA A 105 -6.07 -8.79 -12.06
N LEU A 106 -6.73 -8.00 -12.91
CA LEU A 106 -7.37 -8.53 -14.13
C LEU A 106 -6.37 -9.15 -15.10
N SER A 107 -5.19 -8.53 -15.27
CA SER A 107 -4.11 -9.08 -16.10
C SER A 107 -3.67 -10.46 -15.61
N GLU A 108 -3.50 -10.63 -14.31
CA GLU A 108 -3.11 -11.90 -13.70
C GLU A 108 -4.22 -12.97 -13.81
N LEU A 109 -5.47 -12.59 -13.53
CA LEU A 109 -6.62 -13.50 -13.68
C LEU A 109 -6.75 -14.01 -15.13
N VAL A 110 -6.53 -13.13 -16.11
CA VAL A 110 -6.55 -13.49 -17.53
C VAL A 110 -5.29 -14.29 -17.93
N ARG A 111 -4.13 -13.98 -17.36
CA ARG A 111 -2.89 -14.72 -17.62
C ARG A 111 -3.03 -16.20 -17.25
N VAL A 112 -3.55 -16.46 -16.05
CA VAL A 112 -3.69 -17.84 -15.54
C VAL A 112 -4.86 -18.60 -16.15
N LEU A 113 -5.80 -17.92 -16.82
CA LEU A 113 -6.92 -18.55 -17.54
C LEU A 113 -6.44 -19.14 -18.86
N LYS A 114 -6.82 -20.40 -19.15
CA LYS A 114 -6.52 -21.07 -20.42
C LYS A 114 -7.23 -20.39 -21.60
N PRO A 115 -6.65 -20.43 -22.82
CA PRO A 115 -7.41 -20.15 -24.03
C PRO A 115 -8.67 -21.04 -24.12
N GLY A 116 -9.81 -20.46 -24.40
CA GLY A 116 -11.11 -21.13 -24.35
C GLY A 116 -11.70 -21.27 -22.94
N GLY A 117 -11.00 -20.85 -21.91
CA GLY A 117 -11.47 -20.90 -20.52
C GLY A 117 -12.54 -19.85 -20.21
N THR A 118 -13.31 -20.12 -19.17
CA THR A 118 -14.42 -19.25 -18.73
C THR A 118 -14.00 -18.36 -17.56
N PHE A 119 -14.53 -17.13 -17.57
CA PHE A 119 -14.26 -16.10 -16.57
C PHE A 119 -15.57 -15.54 -16.01
N ALA A 120 -15.62 -15.30 -14.71
CA ALA A 120 -16.70 -14.51 -14.12
C ALA A 120 -16.17 -13.56 -13.04
N ALA A 121 -16.64 -12.31 -13.09
CA ALA A 121 -16.33 -11.31 -12.08
C ALA A 121 -17.61 -10.71 -11.50
N THR A 122 -17.64 -10.47 -10.19
CA THR A 122 -18.72 -9.72 -9.53
C THR A 122 -18.17 -8.55 -8.75
N VAL A 123 -18.93 -7.46 -8.79
CA VAL A 123 -18.69 -6.24 -8.00
C VAL A 123 -20.00 -5.69 -7.48
N PRO A 124 -20.02 -4.85 -6.44
CA PRO A 124 -21.22 -4.13 -6.03
C PRO A 124 -21.80 -3.32 -7.19
N SER A 125 -23.13 -3.38 -7.36
CA SER A 125 -23.83 -2.60 -8.39
C SER A 125 -23.79 -1.11 -8.07
N TRP A 126 -23.58 -0.27 -9.09
CA TRP A 126 -23.34 1.16 -8.94
C TRP A 126 -24.41 1.90 -8.10
N LEU A 127 -25.69 1.71 -8.40
CA LEU A 127 -26.76 2.43 -7.70
C LEU A 127 -26.90 2.01 -6.23
N PRO A 128 -27.04 0.71 -5.89
CA PRO A 128 -27.07 0.28 -4.50
C PRO A 128 -25.83 0.73 -3.70
N GLU A 129 -24.67 0.62 -4.29
CA GLU A 129 -23.41 1.00 -3.64
C GLU A 129 -23.29 2.51 -3.43
N LYS A 130 -23.66 3.32 -4.43
CA LYS A 130 -23.69 4.77 -4.32
C LYS A 130 -24.60 5.26 -3.18
N ILE A 131 -25.74 4.59 -2.98
CA ILE A 131 -26.63 4.91 -1.86
C ILE A 131 -25.98 4.56 -0.52
N CYS A 132 -25.29 3.42 -0.40
CA CYS A 132 -24.55 3.07 0.83
C CYS A 132 -23.50 4.14 1.15
N TRP A 133 -22.71 4.57 0.17
CA TRP A 133 -21.68 5.63 0.33
C TRP A 133 -22.28 6.99 0.72
N MET A 134 -23.47 7.31 0.22
CA MET A 134 -24.17 8.54 0.62
C MET A 134 -24.75 8.49 2.03
N LEU A 135 -25.03 7.30 2.54
CA LEU A 135 -25.65 7.09 3.85
C LEU A 135 -24.62 6.93 4.98
N SER A 136 -23.40 6.50 4.69
CA SER A 136 -22.39 6.24 5.72
C SER A 136 -20.97 6.28 5.15
N ASP A 137 -20.16 7.15 5.71
CA ASP A 137 -18.72 7.20 5.46
C ASP A 137 -17.99 5.98 6.08
N GLU A 138 -18.54 5.38 7.12
CA GLU A 138 -18.02 4.16 7.77
C GLU A 138 -18.19 2.88 6.94
N TYR A 139 -18.68 2.98 5.71
CA TYR A 139 -18.96 1.82 4.85
C TYR A 139 -17.90 1.58 3.78
N HIS A 140 -17.05 2.56 3.45
CA HIS A 140 -16.10 2.50 2.35
C HIS A 140 -14.73 3.08 2.71
N ALA A 141 -13.69 2.80 1.89
CA ALA A 141 -12.39 3.43 2.03
C ALA A 141 -12.49 4.96 1.76
N PRO A 142 -11.65 5.78 2.42
CA PRO A 142 -10.57 5.38 3.32
C PRO A 142 -11.01 5.16 4.77
N PHE A 143 -12.31 5.27 5.07
CA PHE A 143 -12.85 5.29 6.44
C PHE A 143 -12.84 3.91 7.11
N VAL A 144 -12.83 2.83 6.31
CA VAL A 144 -12.77 1.45 6.81
C VAL A 144 -11.61 0.72 6.15
N GLN A 145 -10.73 0.13 6.95
CA GLN A 145 -9.65 -0.71 6.44
C GLN A 145 -10.23 -1.89 5.65
N GLY A 146 -9.76 -2.08 4.40
CA GLY A 146 -10.32 -3.08 3.50
C GLY A 146 -11.70 -2.72 2.94
N GLY A 147 -12.16 -1.47 3.09
CA GLY A 147 -13.38 -0.95 2.48
C GLY A 147 -13.27 -0.83 0.95
N HIS A 148 -14.40 -0.57 0.31
CA HIS A 148 -14.42 -0.38 -1.14
C HIS A 148 -13.68 0.90 -1.54
N VAL A 149 -12.68 0.79 -2.41
CA VAL A 149 -11.90 1.93 -2.91
C VAL A 149 -12.54 2.57 -4.14
N ARG A 150 -13.52 1.89 -4.77
CA ARG A 150 -14.23 2.38 -5.97
C ARG A 150 -15.61 1.77 -6.14
N ILE A 151 -16.41 2.43 -6.95
CA ILE A 151 -17.73 1.93 -7.40
C ILE A 151 -17.67 1.77 -8.92
N TYR A 152 -17.91 0.55 -9.42
CA TYR A 152 -17.98 0.30 -10.85
C TYR A 152 -19.37 0.57 -11.42
N THR A 153 -19.43 1.24 -12.55
CA THR A 153 -20.58 1.11 -13.42
C THR A 153 -20.52 -0.22 -14.18
N ALA A 154 -21.68 -0.72 -14.64
CA ALA A 154 -21.73 -1.93 -15.45
C ALA A 154 -20.87 -1.83 -16.72
N ARG A 155 -20.80 -0.64 -17.32
CA ARG A 155 -19.98 -0.37 -18.49
C ARG A 155 -18.49 -0.40 -18.18
N GLU A 156 -18.05 0.29 -17.13
CA GLU A 156 -16.64 0.33 -16.73
C GLU A 156 -16.07 -1.06 -16.46
N LEU A 157 -16.77 -1.91 -15.67
CA LEU A 157 -16.30 -3.27 -15.46
C LEU A 157 -16.27 -4.08 -16.76
N SER A 158 -17.31 -3.96 -17.59
CA SER A 158 -17.36 -4.67 -18.86
C SER A 158 -16.24 -4.23 -19.81
N ASP A 159 -16.02 -2.91 -19.95
CA ASP A 159 -14.97 -2.35 -20.81
C ASP A 159 -13.57 -2.78 -20.29
N LYS A 160 -13.35 -2.79 -18.96
CA LYS A 160 -12.09 -3.29 -18.36
C LYS A 160 -11.89 -4.77 -18.67
N VAL A 161 -12.86 -5.63 -18.42
CA VAL A 161 -12.76 -7.07 -18.73
C VAL A 161 -12.46 -7.29 -20.21
N ALA A 162 -13.15 -6.57 -21.10
CA ALA A 162 -12.93 -6.68 -22.55
C ALA A 162 -11.54 -6.18 -22.98
N SER A 163 -11.04 -5.09 -22.38
CA SER A 163 -9.70 -4.54 -22.70
C SER A 163 -8.55 -5.48 -22.35
N HIS A 164 -8.76 -6.43 -21.45
CA HIS A 164 -7.80 -7.50 -21.14
C HIS A 164 -7.93 -8.74 -22.06
N GLY A 165 -8.62 -8.61 -23.18
CA GLY A 165 -8.70 -9.65 -24.21
C GLY A 165 -9.76 -10.73 -23.96
N LEU A 166 -10.67 -10.53 -23.01
CA LEU A 166 -11.80 -11.42 -22.77
C LEU A 166 -13.02 -11.02 -23.59
N ARG A 167 -13.72 -12.00 -24.16
CA ARG A 167 -14.97 -11.80 -24.86
C ARG A 167 -16.15 -11.97 -23.90
N ILE A 168 -16.88 -10.89 -23.63
CA ILE A 168 -18.06 -10.93 -22.76
C ILE A 168 -19.18 -11.72 -23.46
N ASN A 169 -19.76 -12.66 -22.74
CA ASN A 169 -20.87 -13.50 -23.21
C ASN A 169 -22.15 -13.37 -22.37
N GLY A 170 -22.14 -12.51 -21.35
CA GLY A 170 -23.34 -12.19 -20.60
C GLY A 170 -23.10 -11.39 -19.34
N THR A 171 -24.17 -10.76 -18.86
CA THR A 171 -24.19 -10.04 -17.58
C THR A 171 -25.52 -10.26 -16.87
N HIS A 172 -25.54 -10.05 -15.57
CA HIS A 172 -26.79 -9.93 -14.79
C HIS A 172 -26.55 -9.20 -13.47
N ARG A 173 -27.63 -8.87 -12.76
CA ARG A 173 -27.58 -8.42 -11.37
C ARG A 173 -28.20 -9.44 -10.44
N ALA A 174 -27.74 -9.49 -9.20
CA ALA A 174 -28.18 -10.46 -8.19
C ALA A 174 -28.45 -9.77 -6.85
N HIS A 175 -29.24 -10.42 -6.02
CA HIS A 175 -29.48 -10.05 -4.63
C HIS A 175 -30.26 -8.74 -4.47
N GLY A 176 -31.39 -8.60 -5.17
CA GLY A 176 -32.26 -7.42 -5.12
C GLY A 176 -32.82 -7.13 -3.72
N LEU A 177 -33.08 -8.17 -2.93
CA LEU A 177 -33.55 -8.07 -1.54
C LEU A 177 -32.45 -7.62 -0.56
N HIS A 178 -31.17 -7.71 -0.95
CA HIS A 178 -30.07 -7.32 -0.07
C HIS A 178 -29.78 -5.82 -0.09
N SER A 179 -30.07 -5.10 -1.15
CA SER A 179 -29.79 -3.66 -1.24
C SER A 179 -30.52 -2.84 -0.16
N PRO A 180 -31.83 -3.02 0.09
CA PRO A 180 -32.50 -2.30 1.17
C PRO A 180 -31.96 -2.64 2.58
N TYR A 181 -31.49 -3.85 2.80
CA TYR A 181 -30.83 -4.24 4.06
C TYR A 181 -29.55 -3.41 4.28
N TRP A 182 -28.69 -3.30 3.26
CA TRP A 182 -27.45 -2.54 3.35
C TRP A 182 -27.71 -1.04 3.49
N TRP A 183 -28.72 -0.50 2.80
CA TRP A 183 -29.13 0.89 3.00
C TRP A 183 -29.59 1.17 4.42
N LEU A 184 -30.38 0.26 5.00
CA LEU A 184 -30.80 0.36 6.39
C LEU A 184 -29.60 0.32 7.34
N ARG A 185 -28.66 -0.60 7.12
CA ARG A 185 -27.42 -0.67 7.91
C ARG A 185 -26.60 0.61 7.82
N CYS A 186 -26.38 1.11 6.63
CA CYS A 186 -25.64 2.37 6.44
C CYS A 186 -26.36 3.55 7.09
N ALA A 187 -27.66 3.65 7.00
CA ALA A 187 -28.44 4.73 7.62
C ALA A 187 -28.44 4.71 9.16
N VAL A 188 -28.31 3.54 9.76
CA VAL A 188 -28.31 3.35 11.24
C VAL A 188 -26.89 3.39 11.81
N GLY A 189 -25.89 3.12 10.98
CA GLY A 189 -24.48 2.91 11.31
C GLY A 189 -24.06 1.46 11.04
N PRO A 190 -23.07 1.21 10.15
CA PRO A 190 -22.69 -0.14 9.71
C PRO A 190 -22.24 -1.07 10.83
N ALA A 191 -21.70 -0.51 11.92
CA ALA A 191 -21.23 -1.25 13.08
C ALA A 191 -22.36 -1.57 14.12
N ARG A 192 -23.58 -1.05 13.92
CA ARG A 192 -24.68 -1.23 14.89
C ARG A 192 -25.51 -2.45 14.59
N ASP A 193 -25.04 -3.61 15.03
CA ASP A 193 -25.75 -4.89 14.88
C ASP A 193 -26.95 -5.05 15.83
N ASP A 194 -27.07 -4.22 16.87
CA ASP A 194 -28.09 -4.25 17.91
C ASP A 194 -29.40 -3.53 17.53
N HIS A 195 -29.46 -2.91 16.36
CA HIS A 195 -30.64 -2.14 15.97
C HIS A 195 -31.81 -3.07 15.58
N PRO A 196 -33.01 -2.93 16.19
CA PRO A 196 -34.13 -3.91 16.02
C PRO A 196 -34.57 -4.12 14.56
N LEU A 197 -34.59 -3.05 13.75
CA LEU A 197 -34.96 -3.16 12.33
C LEU A 197 -33.90 -3.87 11.51
N VAL A 198 -32.63 -3.67 11.81
CA VAL A 198 -31.50 -4.36 11.15
C VAL A 198 -31.55 -5.85 11.48
N ASP A 199 -31.72 -6.19 12.76
CA ASP A 199 -31.84 -7.59 13.20
C ASP A 199 -33.08 -8.30 12.59
N ALA A 200 -34.22 -7.64 12.57
CA ALA A 200 -35.42 -8.19 11.94
C ALA A 200 -35.24 -8.46 10.43
N TYR A 201 -34.59 -7.50 9.73
CA TYR A 201 -34.33 -7.69 8.28
C TYR A 201 -33.25 -8.76 8.05
N LYS A 202 -32.23 -8.82 8.89
CA LYS A 202 -31.21 -9.87 8.86
C LYS A 202 -31.85 -11.26 8.99
N LYS A 203 -32.74 -11.45 9.97
CA LYS A 203 -33.49 -12.69 10.15
C LYS A 203 -34.35 -13.06 8.93
N LEU A 204 -34.94 -12.08 8.26
CA LEU A 204 -35.65 -12.29 7.00
C LEU A 204 -34.73 -12.82 5.91
N LEU A 205 -33.55 -12.24 5.74
CA LEU A 205 -32.55 -12.68 4.75
C LEU A 205 -31.99 -14.08 5.11
N GLU A 206 -31.71 -14.35 6.38
CA GLU A 206 -31.26 -15.66 6.85
C GLU A 206 -32.34 -16.73 6.56
N TRP A 207 -33.59 -16.42 6.85
CA TRP A 207 -34.70 -17.31 6.50
C TRP A 207 -34.82 -17.53 4.99
N ASP A 208 -34.67 -16.49 4.18
CA ASP A 208 -34.65 -16.59 2.72
C ASP A 208 -33.50 -17.48 2.23
N ILE A 209 -32.31 -17.32 2.78
CA ILE A 209 -31.11 -18.11 2.40
C ILE A 209 -31.31 -19.58 2.75
N VAL A 210 -31.81 -19.88 3.96
CA VAL A 210 -31.92 -21.26 4.49
C VAL A 210 -33.12 -22.01 3.89
N LYS A 211 -34.28 -21.35 3.79
CA LYS A 211 -35.53 -22.00 3.36
C LYS A 211 -35.82 -21.82 1.87
N ALA A 212 -35.19 -20.85 1.22
CA ALA A 212 -35.34 -20.53 -0.21
C ALA A 212 -36.81 -20.52 -0.69
N PRO A 213 -37.74 -19.80 0.00
CA PRO A 213 -39.14 -19.84 -0.34
C PRO A 213 -39.41 -19.22 -1.72
N ALA A 214 -40.37 -19.81 -2.46
CA ALA A 214 -40.65 -19.41 -3.85
C ALA A 214 -41.04 -17.93 -3.98
N ILE A 215 -41.70 -17.36 -2.97
CA ILE A 215 -42.13 -15.95 -3.00
C ILE A 215 -40.95 -14.97 -2.92
N THR A 216 -39.99 -15.21 -2.04
CA THR A 216 -38.79 -14.35 -1.92
C THR A 216 -37.88 -14.53 -3.13
N ARG A 217 -37.77 -15.74 -3.69
CA ARG A 217 -37.03 -16.00 -4.92
C ARG A 217 -37.64 -15.27 -6.13
N ALA A 218 -38.96 -15.29 -6.25
CA ALA A 218 -39.66 -14.55 -7.31
C ALA A 218 -39.47 -13.03 -7.13
N LEU A 219 -39.56 -12.54 -5.89
CA LEU A 219 -39.38 -11.13 -5.57
C LEU A 219 -37.91 -10.69 -5.82
N ASP A 220 -36.93 -11.46 -5.38
CA ASP A 220 -35.53 -11.20 -5.63
C ASP A 220 -35.22 -11.15 -7.14
N THR A 221 -35.76 -12.12 -7.90
CA THR A 221 -35.61 -12.15 -9.36
C THR A 221 -36.23 -10.93 -10.03
N ALA A 222 -37.40 -10.49 -9.57
CA ALA A 222 -38.08 -9.31 -10.12
C ALA A 222 -37.36 -7.99 -9.78
N LEU A 223 -36.76 -7.87 -8.60
CA LEU A 223 -36.08 -6.69 -8.11
C LEU A 223 -34.60 -6.60 -8.58
N SER A 224 -33.95 -7.72 -8.80
CA SER A 224 -32.52 -7.79 -9.14
C SER A 224 -32.12 -6.96 -10.36
N PRO A 225 -32.89 -6.82 -11.46
CA PRO A 225 -32.52 -5.98 -12.59
C PRO A 225 -32.31 -4.51 -12.24
N VAL A 226 -33.00 -3.99 -11.20
CA VAL A 226 -32.92 -2.58 -10.77
C VAL A 226 -32.15 -2.45 -9.46
N LEU A 227 -32.46 -3.27 -8.48
CA LEU A 227 -31.96 -3.17 -7.10
C LEU A 227 -30.91 -4.24 -6.77
N GLY A 228 -30.50 -5.07 -7.73
CA GLY A 228 -29.49 -6.12 -7.45
C GLY A 228 -28.23 -5.54 -6.83
N LYS A 229 -27.87 -6.05 -5.64
CA LYS A 229 -26.69 -5.58 -4.87
C LYS A 229 -25.39 -5.80 -5.65
N SER A 230 -25.30 -6.91 -6.40
CA SER A 230 -24.10 -7.28 -7.14
C SER A 230 -24.35 -7.27 -8.65
N PHE A 231 -23.37 -6.76 -9.41
CA PHE A 231 -23.32 -6.85 -10.87
C PHE A 231 -22.31 -7.94 -11.27
N VAL A 232 -22.70 -8.79 -12.20
CA VAL A 232 -21.94 -9.96 -12.64
C VAL A 232 -21.65 -9.87 -14.12
N VAL A 233 -20.39 -10.08 -14.50
CA VAL A 233 -19.92 -10.22 -15.88
C VAL A 233 -19.43 -11.65 -16.10
N TYR A 234 -19.84 -12.26 -17.20
CA TYR A 234 -19.31 -13.53 -17.72
C TYR A 234 -18.55 -13.27 -19.00
N ALA A 235 -17.40 -13.89 -19.13
CA ALA A 235 -16.57 -13.77 -20.31
C ALA A 235 -15.83 -15.08 -20.61
N GLU A 236 -15.20 -15.13 -21.76
CA GLU A 236 -14.43 -16.27 -22.25
C GLU A 236 -13.10 -15.73 -22.83
N LYS A 237 -12.02 -16.38 -22.53
CA LYS A 237 -10.74 -16.10 -23.19
C LYS A 237 -10.77 -16.75 -24.57
N PRO A 238 -10.65 -16.00 -25.68
CA PRO A 238 -10.68 -16.58 -27.02
C PRO A 238 -9.70 -17.74 -27.16
N ALA A 239 -10.13 -18.82 -27.80
CA ALA A 239 -9.21 -19.91 -28.17
C ALA A 239 -8.15 -19.38 -29.12
N ALA A 240 -6.90 -19.84 -28.96
CA ALA A 240 -5.85 -19.54 -29.95
C ALA A 240 -6.31 -20.06 -31.33
N ALA A 241 -6.32 -19.19 -32.34
CA ALA A 241 -6.57 -19.64 -33.70
C ALA A 241 -5.49 -20.67 -34.10
N PRO A 242 -5.85 -21.76 -34.83
CA PRO A 242 -4.84 -22.66 -35.33
C PRO A 242 -3.85 -21.87 -36.21
N GLU A 243 -2.57 -22.04 -35.95
CA GLU A 243 -1.47 -21.37 -36.63
C GLU A 243 -1.57 -21.50 -38.15
N ALA A 244 -1.97 -20.42 -38.82
CA ALA A 244 -1.58 -20.17 -40.20
C ALA A 244 -0.35 -19.27 -40.12
N ALA A 245 0.78 -19.85 -40.51
CA ALA A 245 2.06 -19.20 -40.54
C ALA A 245 2.02 -17.92 -41.36
N VAL A 246 2.13 -16.76 -40.70
CA VAL A 246 2.66 -15.53 -41.29
C VAL A 246 3.65 -14.93 -40.32
N ALA A 247 4.91 -15.06 -40.67
CA ALA A 247 5.99 -14.34 -40.08
C ALA A 247 5.77 -12.84 -40.33
N LEU A 248 5.56 -12.07 -39.30
CA LEU A 248 5.95 -10.66 -39.28
C LEU A 248 6.54 -10.36 -37.89
N ALA A 249 7.80 -10.01 -37.94
CA ALA A 249 8.59 -9.63 -36.81
C ALA A 249 8.05 -8.35 -36.17
N SER A 250 8.10 -8.29 -34.86
CA SER A 250 8.77 -7.28 -34.08
C SER A 250 8.01 -6.91 -32.79
N ALA A 251 8.74 -7.08 -31.73
CA ALA A 251 8.77 -6.24 -30.54
C ALA A 251 7.47 -6.09 -29.71
N THR A 252 7.13 -7.13 -28.98
CA THR A 252 6.70 -7.03 -27.59
C THR A 252 7.41 -8.11 -26.81
N SER A 253 8.43 -7.71 -26.08
CA SER A 253 9.12 -8.61 -25.14
C SER A 253 8.12 -9.07 -24.09
N PRO A 254 8.05 -10.39 -23.81
CA PRO A 254 7.35 -10.86 -22.63
C PRO A 254 8.11 -10.31 -21.41
N VAL A 255 7.39 -9.63 -20.52
CA VAL A 255 7.90 -9.36 -19.17
C VAL A 255 7.96 -10.71 -18.47
N THR A 256 9.02 -11.43 -18.73
CA THR A 256 9.42 -12.60 -17.96
C THR A 256 9.71 -12.08 -16.57
N ALA A 257 9.06 -12.63 -15.54
CA ALA A 257 9.50 -12.48 -14.17
C ALA A 257 10.99 -12.87 -14.16
N ALA A 258 11.86 -11.87 -14.14
CA ALA A 258 13.29 -12.10 -14.17
C ALA A 258 13.68 -12.69 -12.81
N ARG A 259 13.72 -14.01 -12.77
CA ARG A 259 14.46 -14.72 -11.74
C ARG A 259 15.91 -14.27 -11.89
N LEU A 260 16.37 -13.42 -10.98
CA LEU A 260 17.79 -13.08 -10.91
C LEU A 260 18.57 -14.39 -10.84
N PRO A 261 19.66 -14.57 -11.61
CA PRO A 261 20.32 -15.86 -11.72
C PRO A 261 20.71 -16.42 -10.36
N ALA A 262 20.33 -17.66 -10.11
CA ALA A 262 20.50 -18.36 -8.84
C ALA A 262 21.95 -18.73 -8.50
N THR A 263 22.92 -18.29 -9.29
CA THR A 263 24.32 -18.68 -9.16
C THR A 263 25.27 -17.51 -9.44
N SER A 264 25.22 -16.49 -8.58
CA SER A 264 26.45 -15.79 -8.22
C SER A 264 26.65 -16.05 -6.74
N PRO A 265 27.88 -16.42 -6.27
CA PRO A 265 28.17 -16.33 -4.86
C PRO A 265 27.72 -14.93 -4.44
N VAL A 266 27.00 -14.83 -3.29
CA VAL A 266 26.59 -13.55 -2.71
C VAL A 266 27.82 -12.66 -2.76
N ALA A 267 27.88 -11.73 -3.71
CA ALA A 267 28.96 -10.76 -3.77
C ALA A 267 28.90 -10.09 -2.41
N ALA A 268 29.99 -10.18 -1.64
CA ALA A 268 30.01 -9.72 -0.27
C ALA A 268 29.42 -8.31 -0.26
N ALA A 269 28.34 -8.12 0.50
CA ALA A 269 27.67 -6.83 0.64
C ALA A 269 28.74 -5.78 0.95
N ARG A 270 28.71 -4.65 0.25
CA ARG A 270 29.75 -3.62 0.34
C ARG A 270 29.09 -2.27 0.55
N LEU A 271 29.75 -1.44 1.35
CA LEU A 271 29.38 -0.04 1.46
C LEU A 271 29.37 0.63 0.07
N PRO A 272 28.38 1.48 -0.21
CA PRO A 272 28.30 2.20 -1.46
C PRO A 272 29.49 3.16 -1.61
N THR A 273 30.09 3.19 -2.79
CA THR A 273 31.16 4.15 -3.11
C THR A 273 30.56 5.52 -3.43
N ARG A 274 31.37 6.58 -3.36
CA ARG A 274 30.93 7.94 -3.76
C ARG A 274 30.40 7.99 -5.20
N ASP A 275 31.02 7.27 -6.13
CA ASP A 275 30.58 7.21 -7.52
C ASP A 275 29.21 6.49 -7.63
N GLN A 276 28.99 5.45 -6.85
CA GLN A 276 27.70 4.76 -6.81
C GLN A 276 26.57 5.62 -6.23
N LEU A 277 26.85 6.37 -5.15
CA LEU A 277 25.89 7.32 -4.57
C LEU A 277 25.58 8.46 -5.55
N ARG A 278 26.60 8.96 -6.26
CA ARG A 278 26.41 9.97 -7.30
C ARG A 278 25.54 9.44 -8.44
N ALA A 279 25.79 8.23 -8.94
CA ALA A 279 24.95 7.62 -9.97
C ALA A 279 23.49 7.46 -9.51
N THR A 280 23.26 7.14 -8.23
CA THR A 280 21.91 7.09 -7.64
C THR A 280 21.26 8.48 -7.62
N ALA A 281 21.97 9.51 -7.23
CA ALA A 281 21.45 10.88 -7.24
C ALA A 281 21.19 11.39 -8.66
N GLU A 282 22.02 11.05 -9.64
CA GLU A 282 21.81 11.35 -11.06
C GLU A 282 20.55 10.65 -11.59
N TRP A 283 20.32 9.39 -11.19
CA TRP A 283 19.09 8.67 -11.50
C TRP A 283 17.87 9.37 -10.88
N ILE A 284 17.91 9.73 -9.58
CA ILE A 284 16.83 10.50 -8.91
C ILE A 284 16.58 11.82 -9.64
N ALA A 285 17.62 12.59 -9.96
CA ALA A 285 17.51 13.86 -10.68
C ALA A 285 16.89 13.68 -12.07
N SER A 286 17.12 12.56 -12.73
CA SER A 286 16.52 12.24 -14.05
C SER A 286 14.99 12.06 -14.00
N LEU A 287 14.43 11.74 -12.83
CA LEU A 287 12.98 11.65 -12.61
C LEU A 287 12.32 13.01 -12.43
N GLN A 288 13.12 14.06 -12.06
CA GLN A 288 12.58 15.37 -11.75
C GLN A 288 11.88 16.00 -12.95
N ARG A 289 10.63 16.37 -12.75
CA ARG A 289 9.80 17.06 -13.75
C ARG A 289 10.21 18.52 -13.92
N PRO A 290 9.87 19.18 -15.04
CA PRO A 290 10.11 20.63 -15.22
C PRO A 290 9.47 21.51 -14.13
N SER A 291 8.38 21.03 -13.50
CA SER A 291 7.74 21.68 -12.35
C SER A 291 8.59 21.64 -11.06
N GLY A 292 9.61 20.80 -10.99
CA GLY A 292 10.39 20.50 -9.79
C GLY A 292 9.95 19.24 -9.05
N MET A 293 8.75 18.67 -9.34
CA MET A 293 8.25 17.45 -8.73
C MET A 293 9.17 16.26 -9.02
N ILE A 294 9.45 15.46 -8.00
CA ILE A 294 10.19 14.19 -8.12
C ILE A 294 9.22 13.06 -7.79
N PRO A 295 8.72 12.30 -8.78
CA PRO A 295 7.86 11.16 -8.54
C PRO A 295 8.65 9.98 -7.94
N TRP A 296 7.95 9.01 -7.34
CA TRP A 296 8.56 7.80 -6.80
C TRP A 296 9.33 7.01 -7.87
N PHE A 297 8.75 6.90 -9.06
CA PHE A 297 9.32 6.21 -10.22
C PHE A 297 8.82 6.84 -11.52
N VAL A 298 9.34 6.40 -12.64
CA VAL A 298 8.96 6.92 -13.96
C VAL A 298 7.44 6.77 -14.17
N GLY A 299 6.75 7.90 -14.31
CA GLY A 299 5.29 7.92 -14.49
C GLY A 299 4.47 7.68 -13.21
N GLY A 300 5.12 7.49 -12.07
CA GLY A 300 4.49 7.25 -10.77
C GLY A 300 3.99 8.52 -10.09
N HIS A 301 3.40 8.32 -8.92
CA HIS A 301 2.93 9.38 -8.05
C HIS A 301 4.08 10.02 -7.24
N CYS A 302 3.75 11.09 -6.53
CA CYS A 302 4.63 11.81 -5.63
C CYS A 302 3.86 12.12 -4.35
N ASP A 303 4.45 11.92 -3.20
CA ASP A 303 4.00 12.48 -1.92
C ASP A 303 5.05 13.47 -1.38
N PRO A 304 4.64 14.47 -0.60
CA PRO A 304 5.58 15.49 -0.11
C PRO A 304 6.66 14.96 0.83
N TRP A 305 6.41 13.89 1.59
CA TRP A 305 7.39 13.35 2.53
C TRP A 305 8.58 12.71 1.80
N ASN A 306 8.32 11.74 0.92
CA ASN A 306 9.35 11.11 0.10
C ASN A 306 10.02 12.09 -0.87
N HIS A 307 9.25 13.10 -1.34
CA HIS A 307 9.78 14.17 -2.16
C HIS A 307 10.83 15.02 -1.42
N VAL A 308 10.61 15.33 -0.14
CA VAL A 308 11.60 16.01 0.70
C VAL A 308 12.83 15.13 0.89
N GLU A 309 12.70 13.84 1.13
CA GLU A 309 13.85 12.94 1.27
C GLU A 309 14.68 12.86 -0.01
N THR A 310 14.04 12.82 -1.17
CA THR A 310 14.76 12.87 -2.45
C THR A 310 15.50 14.20 -2.66
N ALA A 311 14.90 15.32 -2.23
CA ALA A 311 15.57 16.62 -2.27
C ALA A 311 16.79 16.66 -1.32
N MET A 312 16.67 16.09 -0.11
CA MET A 312 17.80 15.98 0.84
C MET A 312 18.93 15.13 0.25
N ALA A 313 18.63 14.00 -0.40
CA ALA A 313 19.62 13.15 -1.05
C ALA A 313 20.36 13.88 -2.21
N LEU A 314 19.66 14.71 -2.96
CA LEU A 314 20.27 15.57 -3.98
C LEU A 314 21.21 16.59 -3.35
N ASP A 315 20.86 17.17 -2.20
CA ASP A 315 21.72 18.08 -1.46
C ASP A 315 23.00 17.41 -0.96
N VAL A 316 22.92 16.21 -0.39
CA VAL A 316 24.10 15.42 0.05
C VAL A 316 25.10 15.23 -1.08
N THR A 317 24.64 15.08 -2.31
CA THR A 317 25.49 14.84 -3.49
C THR A 317 25.88 16.10 -4.24
N GLY A 318 25.57 17.29 -3.71
CA GLY A 318 25.93 18.59 -4.27
C GLY A 318 25.02 19.07 -5.42
N MET A 319 23.88 18.41 -5.63
CA MET A 319 22.88 18.79 -6.66
C MET A 319 21.88 19.83 -6.12
N HIS A 320 22.38 20.89 -5.47
CA HIS A 320 21.56 21.88 -4.76
C HIS A 320 20.51 22.57 -5.62
N ASP A 321 20.80 22.81 -6.91
CA ASP A 321 19.81 23.41 -7.82
C ASP A 321 18.61 22.48 -8.06
N ALA A 322 18.82 21.17 -8.10
CA ALA A 322 17.74 20.22 -8.23
C ALA A 322 16.91 20.12 -6.93
N ALA A 323 17.57 20.09 -5.78
CA ALA A 323 16.93 20.14 -4.47
C ALA A 323 16.09 21.42 -4.30
N ARG A 324 16.64 22.59 -4.66
CA ARG A 324 15.92 23.86 -4.61
C ARG A 324 14.64 23.84 -5.46
N ARG A 325 14.71 23.32 -6.70
CA ARG A 325 13.49 23.17 -7.53
C ARG A 325 12.45 22.24 -6.91
N ALA A 326 12.89 21.23 -6.17
CA ALA A 326 11.96 20.35 -5.45
C ALA A 326 11.21 21.12 -4.34
N TYR A 327 11.91 21.94 -3.54
CA TYR A 327 11.26 22.80 -2.54
C TYR A 327 10.37 23.88 -3.18
N GLU A 328 10.75 24.42 -4.34
CA GLU A 328 9.91 25.35 -5.11
C GLU A 328 8.60 24.71 -5.55
N TRP A 329 8.62 23.44 -5.95
CA TRP A 329 7.39 22.71 -6.26
C TRP A 329 6.49 22.58 -5.02
N LEU A 330 7.02 22.23 -3.87
CA LEU A 330 6.27 22.20 -2.60
C LEU A 330 5.66 23.55 -2.27
N MET A 331 6.44 24.63 -2.39
CA MET A 331 5.98 26.00 -2.14
C MET A 331 4.80 26.38 -3.07
N ASN A 332 4.86 25.99 -4.34
CA ASN A 332 3.85 26.31 -5.34
C ASN A 332 2.58 25.46 -5.23
N THR A 333 2.67 24.26 -4.65
CA THR A 333 1.55 23.32 -4.48
C THR A 333 0.94 23.34 -3.07
N GLN A 334 1.56 24.08 -2.13
CA GLN A 334 1.05 24.23 -0.77
C GLN A 334 -0.34 24.86 -0.76
N ARG A 335 -1.25 24.24 -0.03
CA ARG A 335 -2.60 24.71 0.21
C ARG A 335 -2.61 25.96 1.11
N ARG A 336 -3.71 26.72 1.08
CA ARG A 336 -3.85 27.94 1.89
C ARG A 336 -3.80 27.67 3.39
N ASP A 337 -4.22 26.48 3.83
CA ASP A 337 -4.17 26.04 5.23
C ASP A 337 -2.79 25.53 5.68
N GLY A 338 -1.79 25.55 4.80
CA GLY A 338 -0.42 25.11 5.07
C GLY A 338 -0.15 23.64 4.76
N SER A 339 -1.17 22.85 4.42
CA SER A 339 -1.06 21.43 4.13
C SER A 339 -0.71 21.14 2.66
N TRP A 340 -0.45 19.86 2.41
CA TRP A 340 -0.45 19.24 1.08
C TRP A 340 -1.38 18.04 1.07
N HIS A 341 -1.83 17.66 -0.12
CA HIS A 341 -2.48 16.37 -0.32
C HIS A 341 -1.47 15.23 -0.17
N ASN A 342 -1.96 14.06 0.19
CA ASN A 342 -1.12 12.90 0.48
C ASN A 342 -0.39 12.41 -0.77
N TYR A 343 -1.10 12.28 -1.92
CA TYR A 343 -0.48 11.89 -3.19
C TYR A 343 -0.89 12.79 -4.35
N TYR A 344 0.08 13.01 -5.23
CA TYR A 344 -0.08 13.69 -6.51
C TYR A 344 0.30 12.74 -7.64
N ALA A 345 -0.55 12.61 -8.66
CA ALA A 345 -0.27 11.84 -9.86
C ALA A 345 0.90 12.43 -10.65
N SER A 346 1.41 11.68 -11.62
CA SER A 346 2.58 12.10 -12.42
C SER A 346 2.39 13.40 -13.21
N ASP A 347 1.15 13.82 -13.47
CA ASP A 347 0.81 15.10 -14.12
C ASP A 347 0.66 16.25 -13.13
N GLY A 348 0.80 16.01 -11.84
CA GLY A 348 0.63 16.97 -10.75
C GLY A 348 -0.80 17.14 -10.27
N SER A 349 -1.77 16.40 -10.80
CA SER A 349 -3.13 16.36 -10.26
C SER A 349 -3.18 15.63 -8.91
N VAL A 350 -4.18 15.93 -8.09
CA VAL A 350 -4.35 15.27 -6.79
C VAL A 350 -4.86 13.85 -6.99
N GLU A 351 -4.11 12.87 -6.49
CA GLU A 351 -4.46 11.44 -6.52
C GLU A 351 -5.14 11.01 -5.23
N ASP A 352 -4.56 11.35 -4.07
CA ASP A 352 -5.14 11.12 -2.75
C ASP A 352 -5.30 12.46 -2.01
N PRO A 353 -6.54 12.95 -1.79
CA PRO A 353 -6.79 14.26 -1.18
C PRO A 353 -6.61 14.30 0.34
N LYS A 354 -6.29 13.20 1.00
CA LYS A 354 -6.01 13.14 2.43
C LYS A 354 -4.90 14.13 2.80
N LEU A 355 -4.98 14.70 4.00
CA LEU A 355 -4.00 15.62 4.58
C LEU A 355 -3.33 14.93 5.76
N ASP A 356 -2.14 14.41 5.57
CA ASP A 356 -1.35 13.70 6.57
C ASP A 356 -0.44 14.68 7.32
N SER A 357 -0.49 14.67 8.65
CA SER A 357 0.26 15.61 9.48
C SER A 357 1.77 15.40 9.40
N ASN A 358 2.22 14.13 9.33
CA ASN A 358 3.63 13.81 9.21
C ASN A 358 4.18 14.25 7.84
N VAL A 359 3.45 13.93 6.77
CA VAL A 359 3.79 14.35 5.40
C VAL A 359 3.93 15.87 5.31
N CYS A 360 3.05 16.62 5.96
CA CYS A 360 3.10 18.09 5.97
C CYS A 360 4.24 18.65 6.85
N ALA A 361 4.59 17.98 7.96
CA ALA A 361 5.63 18.45 8.87
C ALA A 361 7.04 18.40 8.26
N TYR A 362 7.30 17.39 7.42
CA TYR A 362 8.66 16.99 7.04
C TYR A 362 9.43 18.04 6.24
N VAL A 363 8.74 18.99 5.62
CA VAL A 363 9.36 20.13 4.94
C VAL A 363 10.25 20.96 5.88
N GLY A 364 9.98 21.00 7.20
CA GLY A 364 10.83 21.63 8.19
C GLY A 364 12.21 20.98 8.29
N ALA A 365 12.25 19.63 8.30
CA ALA A 365 13.51 18.88 8.27
C ALA A 365 14.27 19.12 6.95
N GLY A 366 13.57 19.09 5.82
CA GLY A 366 14.17 19.29 4.51
C GLY A 366 14.80 20.67 4.32
N VAL A 367 14.10 21.75 4.68
CA VAL A 367 14.65 23.12 4.54
C VAL A 367 15.82 23.36 5.48
N TRP A 368 15.80 22.80 6.69
CA TRP A 368 16.95 22.86 7.59
C TRP A 368 18.16 22.10 7.04
N HIS A 369 17.93 20.90 6.48
CA HIS A 369 18.96 20.11 5.80
C HIS A 369 19.55 20.84 4.60
N HIS A 370 18.71 21.45 3.76
CA HIS A 370 19.14 22.25 2.62
C HIS A 370 20.07 23.40 3.04
N TRP A 371 19.71 24.13 4.10
CA TRP A 371 20.56 25.15 4.69
C TRP A 371 21.94 24.58 5.07
N GLN A 372 21.97 23.47 5.78
CA GLN A 372 23.24 22.87 6.23
C GLN A 372 24.11 22.42 5.07
N CYS A 373 23.53 21.89 3.98
CA CYS A 373 24.30 21.43 2.81
C CYS A 373 24.73 22.55 1.86
N ALA A 374 23.83 23.51 1.59
CA ALA A 374 24.01 24.50 0.52
C ALA A 374 24.48 25.87 1.02
N ASP A 375 24.35 26.17 2.32
CA ASP A 375 24.63 27.50 2.94
C ASP A 375 23.87 28.65 2.22
N ASP A 376 22.67 28.34 1.66
CA ASP A 376 21.85 29.26 0.87
C ASP A 376 20.76 29.91 1.73
N LEU A 377 21.13 30.99 2.45
CA LEU A 377 20.20 31.75 3.29
C LEU A 377 19.04 32.34 2.48
N ALA A 378 19.27 32.77 1.25
CA ALA A 378 18.23 33.35 0.42
C ALA A 378 17.15 32.32 0.03
N ALA A 379 17.53 31.06 -0.18
CA ALA A 379 16.56 29.98 -0.36
C ALA A 379 15.76 29.72 0.93
N VAL A 380 16.42 29.71 2.09
CA VAL A 380 15.74 29.52 3.38
C VAL A 380 14.73 30.64 3.64
N GLU A 381 15.11 31.93 3.44
CA GLU A 381 14.19 33.07 3.57
C GLU A 381 12.99 32.93 2.63
N ARG A 382 13.22 32.48 1.40
CA ARG A 382 12.16 32.23 0.41
C ARG A 382 11.20 31.10 0.82
N PHE A 383 11.71 30.02 1.42
CA PHE A 383 10.93 28.85 1.82
C PHE A 383 10.29 29.00 3.21
N TRP A 384 10.75 29.95 4.00
CA TRP A 384 10.27 30.16 5.37
C TRP A 384 8.75 30.24 5.51
N PRO A 385 8.01 31.05 4.71
CA PRO A 385 6.55 31.10 4.83
C PRO A 385 5.85 29.76 4.57
N MET A 386 6.48 28.88 3.79
CA MET A 386 5.99 27.52 3.53
C MET A 386 6.17 26.65 4.77
N VAL A 387 7.36 26.66 5.38
CA VAL A 387 7.67 25.91 6.61
C VAL A 387 6.79 26.37 7.76
N GLU A 388 6.64 27.69 7.93
CA GLU A 388 5.80 28.26 9.00
C GLU A 388 4.35 27.78 8.89
N ARG A 389 3.71 27.93 7.73
CA ARG A 389 2.32 27.50 7.53
C ARG A 389 2.15 25.99 7.69
N ALA A 390 3.11 25.17 7.22
CA ALA A 390 3.07 23.73 7.39
C ALA A 390 3.14 23.32 8.86
N THR A 391 4.03 23.96 9.61
CA THR A 391 4.16 23.73 11.06
C THR A 391 2.89 24.11 11.82
N GLU A 392 2.28 25.26 11.50
CA GLU A 392 1.02 25.69 12.11
C GLU A 392 -0.13 24.73 11.78
N PHE A 393 -0.23 24.23 10.54
CA PHE A 393 -1.20 23.20 10.20
C PHE A 393 -1.08 21.96 11.08
N VAL A 394 0.15 21.46 11.25
CA VAL A 394 0.46 20.28 12.08
C VAL A 394 0.12 20.51 13.55
N LEU A 395 0.48 21.67 14.09
CA LEU A 395 0.20 22.03 15.49
C LEU A 395 -1.30 22.18 15.77
N ASN A 396 -2.11 22.57 14.77
CA ASN A 396 -3.57 22.60 14.89
C ASN A 396 -4.20 21.20 14.99
N MET A 397 -3.46 20.13 14.64
CA MET A 397 -3.88 18.74 14.81
C MET A 397 -3.40 18.12 16.12
N ARG A 398 -2.76 18.91 17.01
CA ARG A 398 -2.22 18.45 18.28
C ARG A 398 -3.33 18.22 19.32
N ARG A 399 -3.26 17.09 20.02
CA ARG A 399 -4.13 16.75 21.15
C ARG A 399 -3.62 17.35 22.46
N LYS A 400 -4.50 17.35 23.48
CA LYS A 400 -4.15 17.83 24.82
C LYS A 400 -3.08 16.99 25.52
N ASP A 401 -2.97 15.72 25.17
CA ASP A 401 -1.95 14.80 25.67
C ASP A 401 -0.56 15.05 25.06
N GLY A 402 -0.45 15.87 24.04
CA GLY A 402 0.79 16.20 23.34
C GLY A 402 0.96 15.48 22.00
N THR A 403 0.22 14.41 21.73
CA THR A 403 0.27 13.71 20.43
C THR A 403 -0.32 14.56 19.31
N VAL A 404 0.08 14.25 18.07
CA VAL A 404 -0.50 14.86 16.86
C VAL A 404 -1.30 13.79 16.12
N LEU A 405 -2.55 14.13 15.79
CA LEU A 405 -3.45 13.24 15.04
C LEU A 405 -2.88 12.96 13.64
N TRP A 406 -3.04 11.72 13.18
CA TRP A 406 -2.40 11.28 11.95
C TRP A 406 -2.82 12.07 10.73
N ALA A 407 -4.11 12.11 10.42
CA ALA A 407 -4.57 12.70 9.17
C ALA A 407 -6.00 13.25 9.28
N LYS A 408 -6.42 13.96 8.25
CA LYS A 408 -7.81 14.40 8.07
C LYS A 408 -8.15 14.46 6.58
N GLU A 409 -9.43 14.38 6.28
CA GLU A 409 -9.95 14.78 4.98
C GLU A 409 -10.02 16.31 4.87
N THR A 410 -10.04 16.83 3.64
CA THR A 410 -9.92 18.27 3.37
C THR A 410 -10.92 19.14 4.16
N HIS A 411 -12.13 18.64 4.41
CA HIS A 411 -13.21 19.37 5.07
C HIS A 411 -13.77 18.65 6.30
N ALA A 412 -13.05 17.64 6.83
CA ALA A 412 -13.48 16.84 7.97
C ALA A 412 -12.63 17.12 9.22
N GLU A 413 -13.12 16.65 10.36
CA GLU A 413 -12.34 16.58 11.59
C GLU A 413 -11.19 15.59 11.44
N PRO A 414 -10.07 15.79 12.14
CA PRO A 414 -8.97 14.82 12.14
C PRO A 414 -9.41 13.45 12.65
N TRP A 415 -8.79 12.39 12.12
CA TRP A 415 -8.97 11.05 12.63
C TRP A 415 -8.56 10.95 14.10
N SER A 416 -9.24 10.08 14.85
CA SER A 416 -9.17 10.09 16.33
C SER A 416 -7.88 9.52 16.93
N TYR A 417 -6.90 9.09 16.13
CA TYR A 417 -5.68 8.45 16.60
C TYR A 417 -4.40 9.10 16.07
N ALA A 418 -3.32 8.87 16.80
CA ALA A 418 -1.96 9.28 16.43
C ALA A 418 -1.10 8.05 16.14
N LEU A 419 -0.11 8.19 15.26
CA LEU A 419 0.87 7.15 14.95
C LEU A 419 2.20 7.45 15.64
N LEU A 420 2.83 6.40 16.20
CA LEU A 420 4.14 6.52 16.84
C LEU A 420 5.22 7.00 15.86
N THR A 421 5.30 6.38 14.68
CA THR A 421 6.21 6.78 13.60
C THR A 421 5.96 8.23 13.18
N GLY A 422 4.68 8.58 12.91
CA GLY A 422 4.31 9.95 12.50
C GLY A 422 4.67 10.99 13.55
N CYS A 423 4.34 10.77 14.82
CA CYS A 423 4.70 11.69 15.90
C CYS A 423 6.21 11.81 16.11
N SER A 424 6.98 10.72 15.94
CA SER A 424 8.43 10.76 16.01
C SER A 424 9.04 11.65 14.91
N SER A 425 8.57 11.51 13.68
CA SER A 425 8.98 12.34 12.55
C SER A 425 8.55 13.81 12.73
N ILE A 426 7.31 14.06 13.17
CA ILE A 426 6.81 15.41 13.47
C ILE A 426 7.68 16.10 14.54
N ARG A 427 8.04 15.37 15.60
CA ARG A 427 8.93 15.87 16.64
C ARG A 427 10.26 16.35 16.06
N HIS A 428 10.89 15.52 15.23
CA HIS A 428 12.14 15.88 14.55
C HIS A 428 11.95 17.11 13.66
N SER A 429 10.90 17.12 12.86
CA SER A 429 10.57 18.23 11.95
C SER A 429 10.31 19.55 12.69
N LEU A 430 9.67 19.50 13.87
CA LEU A 430 9.44 20.69 14.74
C LEU A 430 10.77 21.28 15.25
N HIS A 431 11.74 20.45 15.65
CA HIS A 431 13.06 20.93 16.03
C HIS A 431 13.79 21.59 14.86
N CYS A 432 13.73 20.97 13.67
CA CYS A 432 14.34 21.52 12.46
C CYS A 432 13.68 22.85 12.05
N ALA A 433 12.35 22.92 12.04
CA ALA A 433 11.61 24.15 11.76
C ALA A 433 11.92 25.26 12.78
N ALA A 434 12.07 24.92 14.08
CA ALA A 434 12.48 25.86 15.10
C ALA A 434 13.95 26.35 14.92
N ASN A 435 14.83 25.52 14.34
CA ASN A 435 16.18 25.93 13.97
C ASN A 435 16.15 26.91 12.80
N VAL A 436 15.32 26.66 11.77
CA VAL A 436 15.09 27.60 10.66
C VAL A 436 14.59 28.95 11.19
N ALA A 437 13.60 28.94 12.09
CA ALA A 437 13.06 30.13 12.71
C ALA A 437 14.14 30.93 13.48
N ALA A 438 14.98 30.23 14.25
CA ALA A 438 16.08 30.85 15.00
C ALA A 438 17.16 31.43 14.07
N LEU A 439 17.51 30.75 12.99
CA LEU A 439 18.44 31.22 11.96
C LEU A 439 17.99 32.55 11.35
N LEU A 440 16.67 32.70 11.12
CA LEU A 440 16.08 33.91 10.55
C LEU A 440 15.81 35.01 11.58
N GLY A 441 16.16 34.80 12.86
CA GLY A 441 15.91 35.77 13.93
C GLY A 441 14.46 35.82 14.41
N GLU A 442 13.65 34.83 14.07
CA GLU A 442 12.24 34.70 14.43
C GLU A 442 11.96 33.48 15.33
N PRO A 443 12.58 33.35 16.51
CA PRO A 443 12.49 32.11 17.31
C PRO A 443 11.05 31.73 17.66
N ARG A 444 10.75 30.45 17.56
CA ARG A 444 9.44 29.83 17.84
C ARG A 444 9.54 28.86 19.05
N PRO A 445 9.62 29.34 20.29
CA PRO A 445 9.82 28.47 21.46
C PRO A 445 8.66 27.49 21.67
N LEU A 446 7.42 27.82 21.25
CA LEU A 446 6.28 26.93 21.35
C LEU A 446 6.41 25.67 20.44
N TRP A 447 7.16 25.77 19.35
CA TRP A 447 7.40 24.61 18.49
C TRP A 447 8.33 23.59 19.16
N ARG A 448 9.37 24.07 19.87
CA ARG A 448 10.24 23.21 20.69
C ARG A 448 9.45 22.58 21.84
N ALA A 449 8.65 23.38 22.55
CA ALA A 449 7.79 22.85 23.61
C ALA A 449 6.76 21.82 23.11
N ALA A 450 6.31 21.93 21.86
CA ALA A 450 5.45 20.92 21.25
C ALA A 450 6.22 19.63 20.95
N ALA A 451 7.46 19.73 20.46
CA ALA A 451 8.33 18.59 20.26
C ALA A 451 8.66 17.86 21.57
N ASP A 452 9.01 18.63 22.63
CA ASP A 452 9.27 18.09 23.98
C ASP A 452 8.04 17.36 24.55
N ALA A 453 6.84 17.86 24.28
CA ALA A 453 5.60 17.20 24.71
C ALA A 453 5.38 15.87 23.98
N ILE A 454 5.72 15.77 22.69
CA ILE A 454 5.67 14.51 21.94
C ILE A 454 6.68 13.52 22.54
N ASP A 455 7.91 13.96 22.84
CA ASP A 455 8.94 13.14 23.50
C ASP A 455 8.43 12.54 24.82
N ALA A 456 7.77 13.34 25.62
CA ALA A 456 7.21 12.91 26.90
C ALA A 456 6.16 11.79 26.71
N VAL A 457 5.30 11.90 25.70
CA VAL A 457 4.29 10.86 25.41
C VAL A 457 4.94 9.59 24.88
N ILE A 458 5.90 9.70 23.96
CA ILE A 458 6.61 8.53 23.41
C ILE A 458 7.32 7.74 24.52
N LYS A 459 7.92 8.44 25.47
CA LYS A 459 8.67 7.83 26.59
C LYS A 459 7.78 7.27 27.69
N HIS A 460 6.64 7.90 28.01
CA HIS A 460 5.90 7.61 29.22
C HIS A 460 4.46 7.13 29.01
N SER A 461 3.93 7.21 27.79
CA SER A 461 2.55 6.86 27.45
C SER A 461 2.43 6.27 26.04
N PRO A 462 3.22 5.21 25.70
CA PRO A 462 3.24 4.63 24.36
C PRO A 462 1.86 4.07 23.92
N GLU A 463 0.98 3.76 24.86
CA GLU A 463 -0.40 3.35 24.63
C GLU A 463 -1.29 4.45 24.01
N SER A 464 -0.81 5.71 23.97
CA SER A 464 -1.50 6.82 23.31
C SER A 464 -1.48 6.74 21.78
N PHE A 465 -0.67 5.86 21.23
CA PHE A 465 -0.52 5.66 19.79
C PHE A 465 -1.28 4.41 19.31
N GLU A 466 -1.82 4.49 18.09
CA GLU A 466 -2.40 3.34 17.41
C GLU A 466 -1.32 2.31 17.11
N PRO A 467 -1.44 1.06 17.58
CA PRO A 467 -0.40 0.05 17.40
C PRO A 467 -0.16 -0.29 15.92
N LYS A 468 1.08 -0.18 15.46
CA LYS A 468 1.53 -0.58 14.12
C LYS A 468 2.72 -1.53 14.18
N THR A 469 2.77 -2.39 15.20
CA THR A 469 3.89 -3.28 15.53
C THR A 469 4.26 -4.28 14.43
N ARG A 470 3.41 -4.44 13.44
CA ARG A 470 3.72 -5.23 12.23
C ARG A 470 4.78 -4.56 11.36
N TRP A 471 4.91 -3.22 11.39
CA TRP A 471 5.75 -2.42 10.50
C TRP A 471 7.08 -2.06 11.14
N ALA A 472 8.18 -2.22 10.41
CA ALA A 472 9.53 -1.93 10.93
C ALA A 472 9.72 -0.47 11.31
N MET A 473 9.13 0.48 10.57
CA MET A 473 9.20 1.90 10.90
C MET A 473 8.66 2.20 12.32
N ASP A 474 7.61 1.51 12.77
CA ASP A 474 7.08 1.70 14.12
C ASP A 474 8.08 1.28 15.20
N TRP A 475 9.01 0.38 14.87
CA TRP A 475 10.06 -0.09 15.74
C TRP A 475 11.27 0.85 15.79
N TYR A 476 11.93 1.14 14.66
CA TYR A 476 13.20 1.90 14.68
C TYR A 476 13.04 3.42 14.59
N TYR A 477 11.94 3.92 14.06
CA TYR A 477 11.78 5.34 13.75
C TYR A 477 11.81 6.26 14.97
N PRO A 478 11.31 5.89 16.16
CA PRO A 478 11.48 6.70 17.38
C PRO A 478 12.96 6.94 17.75
N VAL A 479 13.85 6.01 17.41
CA VAL A 479 15.29 6.16 17.59
C VAL A 479 15.88 7.03 16.50
N LEU A 480 15.59 6.74 15.23
CA LEU A 480 16.04 7.52 14.07
C LEU A 480 15.68 9.01 14.24
N ALA A 481 14.46 9.30 14.64
CA ALA A 481 13.98 10.68 14.83
C ALA A 481 14.44 11.33 16.16
N GLY A 482 15.16 10.62 17.01
CA GLY A 482 15.71 11.13 18.29
C GLY A 482 14.70 11.30 19.42
N ALA A 483 13.53 10.71 19.31
CA ALA A 483 12.54 10.69 20.39
C ALA A 483 12.97 9.73 21.52
N LEU A 484 13.65 8.63 21.17
CA LEU A 484 14.31 7.73 22.11
C LEU A 484 15.82 7.82 21.92
N VAL A 485 16.55 8.01 23.02
CA VAL A 485 18.01 8.16 23.07
C VAL A 485 18.62 7.24 24.12
N ASP A 486 19.93 7.14 24.15
CA ASP A 486 20.71 6.41 25.14
C ASP A 486 20.24 4.94 25.33
N ASP A 487 20.06 4.49 26.58
CA ASP A 487 19.68 3.12 26.88
C ASP A 487 18.26 2.77 26.44
N ALA A 488 17.33 3.73 26.40
CA ALA A 488 15.98 3.52 25.89
C ALA A 488 15.99 3.22 24.38
N ALA A 489 16.84 3.89 23.62
CA ALA A 489 17.01 3.64 22.20
C ALA A 489 17.64 2.27 21.93
N LYS A 490 18.69 1.90 22.68
CA LYS A 490 19.33 0.57 22.59
C LYS A 490 18.35 -0.55 22.91
N LEU A 491 17.56 -0.38 23.98
CA LEU A 491 16.53 -1.36 24.34
C LEU A 491 15.52 -1.52 23.23
N ARG A 492 15.02 -0.40 22.68
CA ARG A 492 14.03 -0.41 21.59
C ARG A 492 14.54 -1.14 20.34
N LEU A 493 15.80 -0.90 19.93
CA LEU A 493 16.37 -1.56 18.76
C LEU A 493 16.60 -3.06 19.03
N ASN A 494 17.02 -3.43 20.24
CA ASN A 494 17.19 -4.84 20.61
C ASN A 494 15.87 -5.61 20.65
N ASP A 495 14.79 -5.01 21.18
CA ASP A 495 13.48 -5.68 21.33
C ASP A 495 12.84 -6.07 19.99
N GLY A 496 13.06 -5.30 18.92
CA GLY A 496 12.50 -5.59 17.60
C GLY A 496 13.44 -6.36 16.66
N TRP A 497 14.71 -6.53 17.04
CA TRP A 497 15.74 -7.06 16.15
C TRP A 497 15.39 -8.42 15.52
N ASP A 498 15.00 -9.40 16.34
CA ASP A 498 14.67 -10.75 15.88
C ASP A 498 13.42 -10.79 14.98
N ALA A 499 12.51 -9.83 15.16
CA ALA A 499 11.29 -9.74 14.34
C ALA A 499 11.57 -9.18 12.95
N PHE A 500 12.50 -8.23 12.83
CA PHE A 500 12.69 -7.48 11.58
C PHE A 500 14.02 -7.76 10.87
N PHE A 501 15.07 -8.12 11.56
CA PHE A 501 16.36 -8.40 10.91
C PHE A 501 16.38 -9.79 10.27
N MET A 502 16.78 -9.84 9.02
CA MET A 502 17.12 -11.08 8.31
C MET A 502 18.62 -11.15 8.07
N PRO A 503 19.35 -12.10 8.71
CA PRO A 503 20.79 -12.24 8.53
C PRO A 503 21.21 -12.28 7.07
N GLU A 504 22.25 -11.52 6.73
CA GLU A 504 22.79 -11.39 5.35
C GLU A 504 21.80 -10.84 4.32
N ARG A 505 20.65 -10.25 4.72
CA ARG A 505 19.62 -9.75 3.82
C ARG A 505 19.27 -8.29 4.10
N GLY A 506 19.02 -7.93 5.37
CA GLY A 506 18.62 -6.58 5.79
C GLY A 506 17.37 -6.58 6.68
N ILE A 507 16.66 -5.47 6.68
CA ILE A 507 15.46 -5.25 7.51
C ILE A 507 14.20 -5.57 6.70
N ARG A 508 13.31 -6.38 7.29
CA ARG A 508 11.97 -6.63 6.75
C ARG A 508 11.13 -5.36 6.89
N CYS A 509 10.34 -5.04 5.87
CA CYS A 509 9.33 -3.99 5.97
C CYS A 509 8.26 -4.34 7.00
N VAL A 510 7.86 -5.63 7.05
CA VAL A 510 6.88 -6.16 8.00
C VAL A 510 7.39 -7.43 8.68
N SER A 511 7.01 -7.62 9.95
CA SER A 511 7.54 -8.70 10.80
C SER A 511 7.12 -10.11 10.37
N ASP A 512 6.00 -10.25 9.68
CA ASP A 512 5.35 -11.52 9.32
C ASP A 512 5.64 -11.99 7.88
N GLU A 513 6.37 -11.20 7.07
CA GLU A 513 6.72 -11.56 5.69
C GLU A 513 8.25 -11.46 5.48
N PRO A 514 8.85 -12.35 4.67
CA PRO A 514 10.28 -12.32 4.37
C PRO A 514 10.62 -11.25 3.30
N TRP A 515 9.96 -10.11 3.37
CA TRP A 515 10.10 -8.99 2.45
C TRP A 515 11.06 -7.96 3.04
N VAL A 516 12.29 -7.97 2.55
CA VAL A 516 13.34 -7.02 2.92
C VAL A 516 13.33 -5.84 1.96
N THR A 517 13.40 -4.63 2.49
CA THR A 517 13.41 -3.39 1.71
C THR A 517 14.72 -2.63 1.93
N ALA A 518 15.17 -1.95 0.90
CA ALA A 518 16.41 -1.18 1.01
C ALA A 518 16.21 0.11 1.82
N SER A 519 15.03 0.73 1.78
CA SER A 519 14.68 1.91 2.58
C SER A 519 14.71 1.62 4.07
N GLU A 520 13.95 0.62 4.55
CA GLU A 520 13.92 0.27 5.98
C GLU A 520 15.30 -0.22 6.47
N THR A 521 16.07 -0.89 5.59
CA THR A 521 17.44 -1.29 5.91
C THR A 521 18.35 -0.08 6.08
N ALA A 522 18.25 0.92 5.20
CA ALA A 522 19.02 2.17 5.26
C ALA A 522 18.61 3.03 6.45
N GLU A 523 17.31 3.22 6.69
CA GLU A 523 16.81 4.00 7.82
C GLU A 523 17.17 3.35 9.18
N CYS A 524 17.10 2.02 9.27
CA CYS A 524 17.57 1.32 10.47
C CYS A 524 19.09 1.48 10.67
N ALA A 525 19.88 1.58 9.60
CA ALA A 525 21.30 1.94 9.70
C ALA A 525 21.50 3.35 10.31
N ILE A 526 20.67 4.34 9.93
CA ILE A 526 20.68 5.67 10.56
C ILE A 526 20.34 5.57 12.06
N ALA A 527 19.33 4.77 12.42
CA ALA A 527 18.97 4.57 13.84
C ALA A 527 20.12 3.96 14.67
N HIS A 528 20.86 2.99 14.11
CA HIS A 528 22.06 2.43 14.77
C HIS A 528 23.21 3.46 14.83
N SER A 529 23.39 4.30 13.79
CA SER A 529 24.34 5.41 13.86
C SER A 529 24.01 6.38 14.98
N ALA A 530 22.73 6.70 15.18
CA ALA A 530 22.26 7.61 16.22
C ALA A 530 22.63 7.16 17.64
N ILE A 531 22.67 5.83 17.89
CA ILE A 531 23.10 5.26 19.20
C ILE A 531 24.60 4.95 19.28
N GLY A 532 25.38 5.30 18.23
CA GLY A 532 26.83 5.05 18.18
C GLY A 532 27.23 3.62 17.81
N ASP A 533 26.29 2.75 17.42
CA ASP A 533 26.56 1.39 16.93
C ASP A 533 26.96 1.42 15.44
N GLN A 534 28.16 1.90 15.20
CA GLN A 534 28.70 2.09 13.84
C GLN A 534 28.94 0.76 13.11
N GLN A 535 29.14 -0.34 13.84
CA GLN A 535 29.35 -1.65 13.23
C GLN A 535 28.06 -2.15 12.59
N THR A 536 26.96 -2.25 13.34
CA THR A 536 25.66 -2.69 12.84
C THR A 536 25.16 -1.74 11.74
N ALA A 537 25.33 -0.42 11.92
CA ALA A 537 24.96 0.56 10.94
C ALA A 537 25.69 0.36 9.59
N SER A 538 27.01 0.08 9.62
CA SER A 538 27.79 -0.20 8.42
C SER A 538 27.40 -1.53 7.76
N GLU A 539 27.09 -2.56 8.57
CA GLU A 539 26.60 -3.84 8.06
C GLU A 539 25.26 -3.69 7.34
N LEU A 540 24.30 -2.98 7.95
CA LEU A 540 23.00 -2.70 7.34
C LEU A 540 23.13 -1.88 6.05
N LEU A 541 23.91 -0.81 6.06
CA LEU A 541 24.16 0.00 4.87
C LEU A 541 24.77 -0.83 3.73
N ALA A 542 25.73 -1.72 4.05
CA ALA A 542 26.31 -2.62 3.05
C ALA A 542 25.26 -3.55 2.42
N LEU A 543 24.29 -4.05 3.22
CA LEU A 543 23.22 -4.94 2.75
C LEU A 543 22.27 -4.27 1.75
N THR A 544 22.14 -2.95 1.74
CA THR A 544 21.35 -2.24 0.71
C THR A 544 21.88 -2.48 -0.70
N SER A 545 23.18 -2.78 -0.86
CA SER A 545 23.79 -3.12 -2.15
C SER A 545 23.14 -4.31 -2.87
N LEU A 546 22.43 -5.19 -2.14
CA LEU A 546 21.70 -6.33 -2.69
C LEU A 546 20.49 -5.90 -3.56
N HIS A 547 20.02 -4.68 -3.38
CA HIS A 547 18.88 -4.08 -4.09
C HIS A 547 19.30 -3.14 -5.22
N ARG A 548 20.60 -2.85 -5.36
CA ARG A 548 21.11 -1.87 -6.31
C ARG A 548 21.18 -2.42 -7.73
N ASN A 549 20.67 -1.65 -8.69
CA ASN A 549 20.80 -1.90 -10.13
C ASN A 549 22.04 -1.18 -10.72
N ASP A 550 22.45 -1.61 -11.91
CA ASP A 550 23.64 -1.05 -12.60
C ASP A 550 23.47 0.43 -12.98
N ASP A 551 22.22 0.89 -13.21
CA ASP A 551 21.89 2.28 -13.54
C ASP A 551 21.89 3.22 -12.32
N GLY A 552 22.14 2.70 -11.14
CA GLY A 552 22.14 3.45 -9.88
C GLY A 552 20.83 3.44 -9.13
N SER A 553 19.74 2.94 -9.71
CA SER A 553 18.47 2.77 -9.01
C SER A 553 18.51 1.65 -7.98
N TYR A 554 17.54 1.65 -7.07
CA TYR A 554 17.37 0.58 -6.08
C TYR A 554 15.98 -0.03 -6.19
N LEU A 555 15.92 -1.37 -6.22
CA LEU A 555 14.66 -2.08 -6.03
C LEU A 555 14.08 -1.72 -4.66
N THR A 556 12.78 -1.46 -4.60
CA THR A 556 12.05 -1.16 -3.37
C THR A 556 12.23 -2.29 -2.36
N GLY A 557 12.05 -3.54 -2.77
CA GLY A 557 12.28 -4.67 -1.88
C GLY A 557 12.46 -6.01 -2.58
N LEU A 558 12.93 -6.99 -1.82
CA LEU A 558 13.14 -8.37 -2.25
C LEU A 558 12.46 -9.34 -1.27
N VAL A 559 11.65 -10.25 -1.79
CA VAL A 559 11.04 -11.35 -1.01
C VAL A 559 11.96 -12.58 -1.06
N TYR A 560 12.34 -13.09 0.08
CA TYR A 560 13.23 -14.24 0.23
C TYR A 560 12.44 -15.54 0.50
N PRO A 561 12.99 -16.75 0.19
CA PRO A 561 14.39 -16.99 -0.25
C PRO A 561 14.66 -16.74 -1.74
N ASP A 562 13.62 -16.63 -2.58
CA ASP A 562 13.77 -16.65 -4.05
C ASP A 562 14.27 -15.32 -4.64
N ARG A 563 14.44 -14.25 -3.83
CA ARG A 563 14.87 -12.90 -4.22
C ARG A 563 13.95 -12.30 -5.29
N ILE A 564 12.65 -12.42 -5.07
CA ILE A 564 11.65 -11.85 -5.96
C ILE A 564 11.49 -10.37 -5.65
N ALA A 565 11.67 -9.51 -6.65
CA ALA A 565 11.43 -8.06 -6.48
C ALA A 565 9.95 -7.80 -6.18
N PHE A 566 9.69 -7.04 -5.11
CA PHE A 566 8.34 -6.65 -4.69
C PHE A 566 8.35 -5.20 -4.17
N PRO A 567 7.40 -4.36 -4.60
CA PRO A 567 6.47 -4.55 -5.73
C PRO A 567 7.20 -4.86 -7.04
N ALA A 568 6.51 -5.47 -8.00
CA ALA A 568 7.06 -6.08 -9.21
C ALA A 568 8.12 -5.22 -9.94
N MET A 569 9.42 -5.47 -9.71
CA MET A 569 10.55 -4.74 -10.29
C MET A 569 10.53 -3.22 -10.03
N GLU A 570 9.76 -2.76 -9.05
CA GLU A 570 9.70 -1.34 -8.70
C GLU A 570 11.05 -0.85 -8.20
N VAL A 571 11.46 0.26 -8.77
CA VAL A 571 12.59 1.07 -8.31
C VAL A 571 12.04 2.42 -7.87
N SER A 572 12.39 2.89 -6.68
CA SER A 572 11.81 4.14 -6.18
C SER A 572 12.87 5.17 -5.79
N ALA A 573 12.54 6.42 -6.07
CA ALA A 573 13.40 7.56 -5.78
C ALA A 573 13.73 7.65 -4.29
N TYR A 574 12.70 7.44 -3.43
CA TYR A 574 12.87 7.51 -1.99
C TYR A 574 13.75 6.37 -1.44
N THR A 575 13.70 5.18 -2.03
CA THR A 575 14.60 4.08 -1.64
C THR A 575 16.07 4.45 -1.90
N GLY A 576 16.35 5.02 -3.08
CA GLY A 576 17.68 5.56 -3.39
C GLY A 576 18.07 6.70 -2.45
N ALA A 577 17.13 7.57 -2.10
CA ALA A 577 17.35 8.68 -1.17
C ALA A 577 17.70 8.19 0.24
N ALA A 578 16.94 7.23 0.78
CA ALA A 578 17.23 6.64 2.09
C ALA A 578 18.66 6.06 2.17
N VAL A 579 19.12 5.39 1.09
CA VAL A 579 20.49 4.87 1.03
C VAL A 579 21.53 5.99 1.01
N ILE A 580 21.28 7.09 0.28
CA ILE A 580 22.20 8.25 0.26
C ILE A 580 22.26 8.90 1.64
N LEU A 581 21.11 9.10 2.31
CA LEU A 581 21.04 9.69 3.65
C LEU A 581 21.73 8.81 4.70
N ALA A 582 21.56 7.49 4.62
CA ALA A 582 22.26 6.55 5.49
C ALA A 582 23.77 6.55 5.25
N ALA A 583 24.19 6.66 3.99
CA ALA A 583 25.61 6.80 3.66
C ALA A 583 26.18 8.13 4.17
N ASP A 584 25.41 9.22 4.10
CA ASP A 584 25.82 10.52 4.66
C ASP A 584 26.03 10.43 6.16
N ALA A 585 25.07 9.88 6.90
CA ALA A 585 25.16 9.70 8.34
C ALA A 585 26.35 8.81 8.80
N GLN A 586 26.81 7.89 7.93
CA GLN A 586 27.89 6.95 8.22
C GLN A 586 29.27 7.46 7.78
N LEU A 587 29.34 8.18 6.67
CA LEU A 587 30.59 8.49 5.96
C LEU A 587 30.91 9.99 5.95
N ASP A 588 30.12 10.80 6.66
CA ASP A 588 30.30 12.26 6.78
C ASP A 588 30.42 12.94 5.40
N LEU A 589 29.47 12.66 4.49
CA LEU A 589 29.57 13.10 3.10
C LEU A 589 29.20 14.57 2.91
N SER A 590 28.29 15.08 3.76
CA SER A 590 27.80 16.46 3.73
C SER A 590 27.89 17.14 5.11
N PRO A 591 27.78 18.48 5.18
CA PRO A 591 27.66 19.19 6.45
C PRO A 591 26.41 18.81 7.26
N ALA A 592 25.39 18.23 6.63
CA ALA A 592 24.15 17.79 7.26
C ALA A 592 24.18 16.34 7.79
N HIS A 593 25.28 15.62 7.67
CA HIS A 593 25.43 14.20 8.06
C HIS A 593 24.94 13.88 9.49
N ARG A 594 24.88 14.89 10.35
CA ARG A 594 24.43 14.74 11.75
C ARG A 594 22.95 15.05 11.97
N LEU A 595 22.17 15.29 10.92
CA LEU A 595 20.77 15.68 11.05
C LEU A 595 19.96 14.70 11.94
N PHE A 596 20.23 13.41 11.82
CA PHE A 596 19.55 12.35 12.56
C PHE A 596 20.39 11.76 13.72
N THR A 597 21.64 12.18 13.92
CA THR A 597 22.54 11.59 14.91
C THR A 597 22.89 12.51 16.08
N HIS A 598 22.46 13.76 16.06
CA HIS A 598 22.59 14.73 17.16
C HIS A 598 21.21 15.24 17.57
N HIS A 599 20.78 14.75 18.69
CA HIS A 599 19.48 15.08 19.28
C HIS A 599 19.64 15.87 20.57
#